data_417075e03512fe9f659d55b655458577
#
_entry.id   417075e03512fe9f659d55b655458577
#
_cell.length_a   1.000
_cell.length_b   1.000
_cell.length_c   1.000
_cell.angle_alpha   90.00
_cell.angle_beta   90.00
_cell.angle_gamma   90.00
#
_symmetry.space_group_name_H-M   'P 1'
#
loop_
_entity.id
_entity.type
_entity.pdbx_description
1 polymer ?
#
loop_
_entity_poly.entity_id
_entity_poly.type
_entity_poly.pdbx_seq_one_letter_code
_entity_poly.pdbx_strand_id
1 'polypeptide(L)'
;SEFEMLVKSSEQHLKKALLSGDTDTVVEILGSTLTLISELRTKEEKENYLINLLLLPARITLDMNIGICSSWEHLLQQFLSRENQEEKEDMLYSLYKEFTAKIKESKTPHDNALIQKVIKIISQKYMEQISVQSLSDMVNLTPAYLCVLFKQNMKMTINEYITDIRINKAKELLSKTQLHLYEICYQVGYLSPAYFSRLFKRNTGQTPKEWRDTH
;
A
#
# COMPACT_ATOMS: atom_id res chain seq x y z
N SER A 1 -17.41 -10.75 -16.85
CA SER A 1 -16.76 -11.50 -17.95
C SER A 1 -15.26 -11.66 -17.67
N GLU A 2 -14.58 -12.56 -18.37
CA GLU A 2 -13.13 -12.76 -18.28
C GLU A 2 -12.38 -11.44 -18.62
N PHE A 3 -12.87 -10.70 -19.58
CA PHE A 3 -12.34 -9.38 -19.95
C PHE A 3 -12.41 -8.37 -18.79
N GLU A 4 -13.53 -8.27 -18.09
CA GLU A 4 -13.65 -7.38 -16.93
C GLU A 4 -12.67 -7.74 -15.82
N MET A 5 -12.41 -9.03 -15.61
CA MET A 5 -11.40 -9.49 -14.63
C MET A 5 -10.00 -9.07 -15.06
N LEU A 6 -9.65 -9.17 -16.34
CA LEU A 6 -8.36 -8.75 -16.88
C LEU A 6 -8.15 -7.24 -16.72
N VAL A 7 -9.14 -6.43 -17.11
CA VAL A 7 -9.06 -4.96 -16.96
C VAL A 7 -8.94 -4.55 -15.49
N LYS A 8 -9.74 -5.16 -14.62
CA LYS A 8 -9.68 -4.89 -13.16
C LYS A 8 -8.32 -5.29 -12.56
N SER A 9 -7.75 -6.39 -13.02
CA SER A 9 -6.39 -6.80 -12.64
C SER A 9 -5.35 -5.79 -13.13
N SER A 10 -5.46 -5.32 -14.38
CA SER A 10 -4.58 -4.29 -14.94
C SER A 10 -4.68 -2.96 -14.19
N GLU A 11 -5.88 -2.52 -13.80
CA GLU A 11 -6.07 -1.32 -12.95
C GLU A 11 -5.36 -1.45 -11.59
N GLN A 12 -5.41 -2.62 -10.97
CA GLN A 12 -4.71 -2.85 -9.71
C GLN A 12 -3.19 -2.80 -9.87
N HIS A 13 -2.65 -3.40 -10.93
CA HIS A 13 -1.23 -3.34 -11.25
C HIS A 13 -0.80 -1.91 -11.59
N LEU A 14 -1.62 -1.18 -12.34
CA LEU A 14 -1.38 0.20 -12.72
C LEU A 14 -1.38 1.12 -11.47
N LYS A 15 -2.34 0.94 -10.56
CA LYS A 15 -2.37 1.65 -9.27
C LYS A 15 -1.09 1.39 -8.46
N LYS A 16 -0.64 0.14 -8.39
CA LYS A 16 0.58 -0.23 -7.68
C LYS A 16 1.83 0.39 -8.32
N ALA A 17 1.94 0.37 -9.64
CA ALA A 17 3.05 0.98 -10.38
C ALA A 17 3.08 2.51 -10.22
N LEU A 18 1.94 3.19 -10.32
CA LEU A 18 1.81 4.63 -10.04
C LEU A 18 2.33 4.98 -8.65
N LEU A 19 1.88 4.24 -7.63
CA LEU A 19 2.29 4.45 -6.24
C LEU A 19 3.77 4.13 -6.01
N SER A 20 4.39 3.27 -6.81
CA SER A 20 5.84 3.02 -6.74
C SER A 20 6.67 4.16 -7.32
N GLY A 21 6.11 4.99 -8.20
CA GLY A 21 6.81 6.03 -8.94
C GLY A 21 7.71 5.47 -10.05
N ASP A 22 7.40 4.28 -10.54
CA ASP A 22 8.11 3.61 -11.63
C ASP A 22 7.44 3.93 -12.96
N THR A 23 7.97 4.91 -13.66
CA THR A 23 7.40 5.42 -14.91
C THR A 23 7.42 4.38 -16.02
N ASP A 24 8.47 3.56 -16.11
CA ASP A 24 8.62 2.58 -17.19
C ASP A 24 7.57 1.47 -17.03
N THR A 25 7.42 0.94 -15.84
CA THR A 25 6.36 -0.04 -15.52
C THR A 25 4.96 0.54 -15.73
N VAL A 26 4.73 1.80 -15.37
CA VAL A 26 3.44 2.48 -15.59
C VAL A 26 3.11 2.56 -17.08
N VAL A 27 4.06 2.96 -17.91
CA VAL A 27 3.87 3.08 -19.38
C VAL A 27 3.60 1.71 -20.00
N GLU A 28 4.33 0.67 -19.59
CA GLU A 28 4.14 -0.70 -20.07
C GLU A 28 2.74 -1.24 -19.74
N ILE A 29 2.31 -1.12 -18.47
CA ILE A 29 0.99 -1.60 -18.04
C ILE A 29 -0.12 -0.78 -18.70
N LEU A 30 0.03 0.54 -18.82
CA LEU A 30 -0.94 1.40 -19.49
C LEU A 30 -1.10 0.98 -20.96
N GLY A 31 0.01 0.76 -21.68
CA GLY A 31 0.00 0.30 -23.07
C GLY A 31 -0.70 -1.04 -23.23
N SER A 32 -0.40 -2.02 -22.38
CA SER A 32 -1.07 -3.32 -22.38
C SER A 32 -2.57 -3.19 -22.11
N THR A 33 -2.96 -2.30 -21.19
CA THR A 33 -4.37 -2.03 -20.85
C THR A 33 -5.12 -1.37 -22.02
N LEU A 34 -4.50 -0.38 -22.70
CA LEU A 34 -5.06 0.28 -23.87
C LEU A 34 -5.23 -0.70 -25.04
N THR A 35 -4.28 -1.61 -25.23
CA THR A 35 -4.39 -2.69 -26.23
C THR A 35 -5.60 -3.57 -25.95
N LEU A 36 -5.82 -4.01 -24.70
CA LEU A 36 -7.01 -4.77 -24.32
C LEU A 36 -8.30 -3.98 -24.60
N ILE A 37 -8.34 -2.69 -24.26
CA ILE A 37 -9.51 -1.83 -24.50
C ILE A 37 -9.77 -1.70 -26.03
N SER A 38 -8.73 -1.68 -26.85
CA SER A 38 -8.88 -1.59 -28.31
C SER A 38 -9.61 -2.79 -28.93
N GLU A 39 -9.57 -3.96 -28.27
CA GLU A 39 -10.26 -5.19 -28.72
C GLU A 39 -11.77 -5.18 -28.44
N LEU A 40 -12.29 -4.24 -27.64
CA LEU A 40 -13.72 -4.10 -27.38
C LEU A 40 -14.50 -3.79 -28.65
N ARG A 41 -15.74 -4.30 -28.70
CA ARG A 41 -16.55 -4.24 -29.94
C ARG A 41 -17.23 -2.90 -30.16
N THR A 42 -17.65 -2.24 -29.08
CA THR A 42 -18.44 -1.01 -29.18
C THR A 42 -17.62 0.22 -28.79
N LYS A 43 -17.90 1.35 -29.46
CA LYS A 43 -17.27 2.63 -29.12
C LYS A 43 -17.61 3.09 -27.72
N GLU A 44 -18.83 2.82 -27.26
CA GLU A 44 -19.30 3.19 -25.93
C GLU A 44 -18.54 2.44 -24.83
N GLU A 45 -18.32 1.13 -24.99
CA GLU A 45 -17.52 0.36 -24.03
C GLU A 45 -16.09 0.89 -23.95
N LYS A 46 -15.45 1.14 -25.10
CA LYS A 46 -14.10 1.73 -25.15
C LYS A 46 -14.03 3.05 -24.41
N GLU A 47 -14.97 3.95 -24.67
CA GLU A 47 -15.05 5.27 -24.07
C GLU A 47 -15.18 5.16 -22.52
N ASN A 48 -16.04 4.29 -22.03
CA ASN A 48 -16.24 4.07 -20.61
C ASN A 48 -14.97 3.59 -19.91
N TYR A 49 -14.22 2.68 -20.52
CA TYR A 49 -12.94 2.22 -19.94
C TYR A 49 -11.86 3.29 -20.00
N LEU A 50 -11.77 4.07 -21.08
CA LEU A 50 -10.83 5.19 -21.18
C LEU A 50 -11.11 6.28 -20.12
N ILE A 51 -12.40 6.59 -19.86
CA ILE A 51 -12.80 7.50 -18.77
C ILE A 51 -12.40 6.95 -17.40
N ASN A 52 -12.58 5.65 -17.17
CA ASN A 52 -12.14 5.02 -15.93
C ASN A 52 -10.63 5.13 -15.74
N LEU A 53 -9.82 4.95 -16.78
CA LEU A 53 -8.38 5.18 -16.73
C LEU A 53 -8.04 6.66 -16.46
N LEU A 54 -8.75 7.59 -17.10
CA LEU A 54 -8.57 9.02 -16.84
C LEU A 54 -8.80 9.37 -15.37
N LEU A 55 -9.80 8.76 -14.72
CA LEU A 55 -10.17 9.03 -13.33
C LEU A 55 -9.35 8.24 -12.30
N LEU A 56 -8.57 7.24 -12.70
CA LEU A 56 -7.77 6.45 -11.77
C LEU A 56 -6.75 7.28 -10.99
N PRO A 57 -5.95 8.17 -11.60
CA PRO A 57 -5.06 9.06 -10.86
C PRO A 57 -5.81 10.00 -9.89
N ALA A 58 -7.02 10.47 -10.26
CA ALA A 58 -7.87 11.29 -9.37
C ALA A 58 -8.26 10.52 -8.10
N ARG A 59 -8.70 9.28 -8.25
CA ARG A 59 -9.04 8.43 -7.11
C ARG A 59 -7.84 8.19 -6.20
N ILE A 60 -6.66 7.97 -6.79
CA ILE A 60 -5.42 7.81 -6.01
C ILE A 60 -5.07 9.08 -5.24
N THR A 61 -5.20 10.27 -5.84
CA THR A 61 -4.91 11.53 -5.15
C THR A 61 -5.83 11.80 -3.97
N LEU A 62 -7.12 11.48 -4.11
CA LEU A 62 -8.08 11.57 -3.01
C LEU A 62 -7.71 10.61 -1.88
N ASP A 63 -7.35 9.36 -2.22
CA ASP A 63 -6.92 8.36 -1.25
C ASP A 63 -5.62 8.78 -0.51
N MET A 64 -4.74 9.51 -1.18
CA MET A 64 -3.43 9.93 -0.65
C MET A 64 -3.45 11.30 0.01
N ASN A 65 -4.54 12.06 -0.10
CA ASN A 65 -4.63 13.47 0.28
C ASN A 65 -3.50 14.34 -0.32
N ILE A 66 -3.12 14.06 -1.57
CA ILE A 66 -2.09 14.79 -2.32
C ILE A 66 -2.79 15.74 -3.28
N GLY A 67 -2.50 17.02 -3.18
CA GLY A 67 -2.96 18.04 -4.13
C GLY A 67 -2.17 18.01 -5.43
N ILE A 68 -2.43 17.01 -6.29
CA ILE A 68 -1.65 16.83 -7.53
C ILE A 68 -2.29 17.53 -8.73
N CYS A 69 -3.59 17.80 -8.73
CA CYS A 69 -4.24 18.39 -9.88
C CYS A 69 -5.23 19.52 -9.52
N SER A 70 -5.19 20.56 -10.31
CA SER A 70 -5.99 21.77 -10.09
C SER A 70 -7.45 21.67 -10.51
N SER A 71 -7.82 20.76 -11.41
CA SER A 71 -9.21 20.55 -11.85
C SER A 71 -9.38 19.28 -12.67
N TRP A 72 -9.93 18.24 -12.07
CA TRP A 72 -10.32 17.00 -12.75
C TRP A 72 -11.47 17.22 -13.74
N GLU A 73 -12.34 18.20 -13.46
CA GLU A 73 -13.42 18.60 -14.35
C GLU A 73 -12.86 19.14 -15.68
N HIS A 74 -11.83 19.95 -15.62
CA HIS A 74 -11.17 20.49 -16.81
C HIS A 74 -10.49 19.38 -17.64
N LEU A 75 -9.80 18.46 -16.96
CA LEU A 75 -9.19 17.30 -17.63
C LEU A 75 -10.25 16.41 -18.32
N LEU A 76 -11.36 16.16 -17.64
CA LEU A 76 -12.46 15.40 -18.22
C LEU A 76 -13.06 16.10 -19.44
N GLN A 77 -13.29 17.42 -19.37
CA GLN A 77 -13.77 18.23 -20.50
C GLN A 77 -12.78 18.16 -21.68
N GLN A 78 -11.50 18.33 -21.43
CA GLN A 78 -10.46 18.22 -22.47
C GLN A 78 -10.42 16.82 -23.09
N PHE A 79 -10.59 15.78 -22.28
CA PHE A 79 -10.61 14.40 -22.76
C PHE A 79 -11.83 14.13 -23.64
N LEU A 80 -13.01 14.56 -23.20
CA LEU A 80 -14.27 14.38 -23.95
C LEU A 80 -14.34 15.21 -25.24
N SER A 81 -13.62 16.35 -25.29
CA SER A 81 -13.57 17.19 -26.53
C SER A 81 -12.71 16.59 -27.63
N ARG A 82 -11.90 15.57 -27.35
CA ARG A 82 -11.11 14.86 -28.36
C ARG A 82 -11.97 13.83 -29.06
N GLU A 83 -12.01 13.89 -30.37
CA GLU A 83 -12.76 12.93 -31.20
C GLU A 83 -11.92 11.69 -31.55
N ASN A 84 -10.61 11.88 -31.70
CA ASN A 84 -9.66 10.84 -32.06
C ASN A 84 -9.21 10.03 -30.83
N GLN A 85 -9.26 8.70 -30.96
CA GLN A 85 -8.84 7.78 -29.90
C GLN A 85 -7.34 7.93 -29.59
N GLU A 86 -6.49 8.09 -30.61
CA GLU A 86 -5.05 8.27 -30.44
C GLU A 86 -4.73 9.51 -29.58
N GLU A 87 -5.42 10.63 -29.82
CA GLU A 87 -5.27 11.84 -28.98
C GLU A 87 -5.70 11.62 -27.52
N LYS A 88 -6.70 10.79 -27.27
CA LYS A 88 -7.13 10.40 -25.93
C LYS A 88 -6.08 9.54 -25.24
N GLU A 89 -5.52 8.57 -25.97
CA GLU A 89 -4.46 7.70 -25.46
C GLU A 89 -3.18 8.51 -25.13
N ASP A 90 -2.77 9.41 -26.02
CA ASP A 90 -1.63 10.31 -25.79
C ASP A 90 -1.84 11.19 -24.53
N MET A 91 -3.07 11.68 -24.34
CA MET A 91 -3.41 12.42 -23.11
C MET A 91 -3.28 11.55 -21.88
N LEU A 92 -3.72 10.29 -21.92
CA LEU A 92 -3.55 9.35 -20.81
C LEU A 92 -2.06 9.10 -20.52
N TYR A 93 -1.24 8.83 -21.53
CA TYR A 93 0.20 8.65 -21.35
C TYR A 93 0.85 9.88 -20.71
N SER A 94 0.52 11.07 -21.17
CA SER A 94 1.05 12.32 -20.61
C SER A 94 0.63 12.50 -19.15
N LEU A 95 -0.66 12.28 -18.84
CA LEU A 95 -1.20 12.37 -17.49
C LEU A 95 -0.52 11.38 -16.53
N TYR A 96 -0.37 10.14 -16.96
CA TYR A 96 0.22 9.09 -16.13
C TYR A 96 1.72 9.33 -15.88
N LYS A 97 2.47 9.80 -16.87
CA LYS A 97 3.88 10.18 -16.71
C LYS A 97 4.04 11.37 -15.75
N GLU A 98 3.23 12.43 -15.91
CA GLU A 98 3.24 13.58 -15.02
C GLU A 98 2.89 13.20 -13.59
N PHE A 99 1.83 12.37 -13.44
CA PHE A 99 1.40 11.90 -12.14
C PHE A 99 2.48 11.05 -11.45
N THR A 100 3.11 10.13 -12.19
CA THR A 100 4.20 9.28 -11.66
C THR A 100 5.40 10.11 -11.23
N ALA A 101 5.76 11.14 -12.01
CA ALA A 101 6.85 12.07 -11.66
C ALA A 101 6.53 12.83 -10.37
N LYS A 102 5.32 13.35 -10.20
CA LYS A 102 4.87 14.03 -8.98
C LYS A 102 4.85 13.11 -7.77
N ILE A 103 4.41 11.85 -7.93
CA ILE A 103 4.52 10.83 -6.87
C ILE A 103 5.98 10.59 -6.50
N LYS A 104 6.88 10.50 -7.48
CA LYS A 104 8.31 10.30 -7.24
C LYS A 104 8.94 11.49 -6.52
N GLU A 105 8.57 12.71 -6.88
CA GLU A 105 9.01 13.95 -6.24
C GLU A 105 8.44 14.10 -4.82
N SER A 106 7.20 13.66 -4.57
CA SER A 106 6.58 13.69 -3.25
C SER A 106 7.22 12.70 -2.25
N LYS A 107 8.02 11.75 -2.73
CA LYS A 107 8.88 10.86 -1.91
C LYS A 107 10.10 11.60 -1.36
N THR A 108 9.86 12.71 -0.69
CA THR A 108 10.86 13.61 -0.14
C THR A 108 11.33 13.18 1.26
N PRO A 109 12.29 13.91 1.88
CA PRO A 109 12.64 13.79 3.31
C PRO A 109 11.44 13.74 4.25
N HIS A 110 10.28 14.28 3.84
CA HIS A 110 9.02 14.25 4.57
C HIS A 110 8.47 12.82 4.74
N ASP A 111 8.53 11.98 3.70
CA ASP A 111 8.05 10.58 3.77
C ASP A 111 8.90 9.77 4.76
N ASN A 112 10.22 9.98 4.75
CA ASN A 112 11.10 9.37 5.73
C ASN A 112 10.76 9.83 7.15
N ALA A 113 10.47 11.11 7.37
CA ALA A 113 10.07 11.64 8.65
C ALA A 113 8.71 11.05 9.12
N LEU A 114 7.75 10.88 8.21
CA LEU A 114 6.46 10.23 8.49
C LEU A 114 6.65 8.77 8.88
N ILE A 115 7.47 8.02 8.16
CA ILE A 115 7.76 6.62 8.49
C ILE A 115 8.47 6.52 9.83
N GLN A 116 9.44 7.38 10.13
CA GLN A 116 10.09 7.42 11.44
C GLN A 116 9.10 7.73 12.56
N LYS A 117 8.13 8.62 12.32
CA LYS A 117 7.03 8.89 13.26
C LYS A 117 6.18 7.65 13.50
N VAL A 118 5.79 6.93 12.44
CA VAL A 118 5.02 5.68 12.55
C VAL A 118 5.79 4.61 13.32
N ILE A 119 7.07 4.41 13.01
CA ILE A 119 7.96 3.48 13.71
C ILE A 119 8.02 3.83 15.21
N LYS A 120 8.16 5.11 15.54
CA LYS A 120 8.18 5.58 16.93
C LYS A 120 6.86 5.29 17.65
N ILE A 121 5.71 5.53 16.99
CA ILE A 121 4.39 5.22 17.56
C ILE A 121 4.28 3.71 17.81
N ILE A 122 4.64 2.87 16.84
CA ILE A 122 4.60 1.42 17.00
C ILE A 122 5.49 0.95 18.15
N SER A 123 6.72 1.45 18.23
CA SER A 123 7.66 1.06 19.30
C SER A 123 7.19 1.48 20.70
N GLN A 124 6.40 2.53 20.82
CA GLN A 124 5.81 2.97 22.08
C GLN A 124 4.53 2.22 22.46
N LYS A 125 3.77 1.79 21.45
CA LYS A 125 2.41 1.25 21.61
C LYS A 125 2.26 -0.21 21.18
N TYR A 126 3.35 -0.94 20.87
CA TYR A 126 3.27 -2.31 20.37
C TYR A 126 2.48 -3.27 21.27
N MET A 127 2.41 -3.00 22.57
CA MET A 127 1.63 -3.78 23.54
C MET A 127 0.11 -3.57 23.41
N GLU A 128 -0.30 -2.45 22.81
CA GLU A 128 -1.71 -2.11 22.59
C GLU A 128 -2.25 -2.80 21.32
N GLN A 129 -3.58 -2.77 21.16
CA GLN A 129 -4.21 -3.20 19.90
C GLN A 129 -4.08 -2.09 18.85
N ILE A 130 -2.97 -2.09 18.13
CA ILE A 130 -2.71 -1.13 17.06
C ILE A 130 -3.31 -1.65 15.76
N SER A 131 -4.06 -0.80 15.06
CA SER A 131 -4.54 -1.04 13.70
C SER A 131 -3.90 -0.09 12.70
N VAL A 132 -3.86 -0.49 11.43
CA VAL A 132 -3.41 0.40 10.34
C VAL A 132 -4.27 1.66 10.30
N GLN A 133 -5.58 1.55 10.57
CA GLN A 133 -6.48 2.70 10.64
C GLN A 133 -6.05 3.68 11.72
N SER A 134 -5.83 3.22 12.94
CA SER A 134 -5.41 4.11 14.04
C SER A 134 -4.05 4.77 13.78
N LEU A 135 -3.12 4.06 13.15
CA LEU A 135 -1.82 4.64 12.76
C LEU A 135 -1.97 5.69 11.67
N SER A 136 -2.80 5.42 10.67
CA SER A 136 -3.03 6.37 9.57
C SER A 136 -3.69 7.67 10.04
N ASP A 137 -4.65 7.58 10.97
CA ASP A 137 -5.29 8.73 11.60
C ASP A 137 -4.28 9.61 12.37
N MET A 138 -3.32 8.98 13.09
CA MET A 138 -2.27 9.70 13.85
C MET A 138 -1.27 10.46 12.98
N VAL A 139 -1.15 10.09 11.71
CA VAL A 139 -0.23 10.72 10.75
C VAL A 139 -0.93 11.46 9.61
N ASN A 140 -2.27 11.57 9.68
CA ASN A 140 -3.13 12.22 8.69
C ASN A 140 -2.95 11.65 7.27
N LEU A 141 -2.86 10.33 7.16
CA LEU A 141 -2.78 9.60 5.89
C LEU A 141 -3.99 8.66 5.76
N THR A 142 -4.26 8.21 4.53
CA THR A 142 -5.19 7.09 4.36
C THR A 142 -4.50 5.77 4.67
N PRO A 143 -5.22 4.74 5.18
CA PRO A 143 -4.66 3.42 5.44
C PRO A 143 -3.96 2.80 4.24
N ALA A 144 -4.54 2.96 3.04
CA ALA A 144 -3.99 2.43 1.81
C ALA A 144 -2.62 3.05 1.49
N TYR A 145 -2.52 4.37 1.60
CA TYR A 145 -1.27 5.09 1.36
C TYR A 145 -0.21 4.75 2.40
N LEU A 146 -0.57 4.75 3.68
CA LEU A 146 0.35 4.37 4.75
C LEU A 146 0.93 2.96 4.54
N CYS A 147 0.11 1.98 4.15
CA CYS A 147 0.58 0.62 3.85
C CYS A 147 1.62 0.60 2.72
N VAL A 148 1.36 1.33 1.63
CA VAL A 148 2.27 1.40 0.48
C VAL A 148 3.57 2.09 0.88
N LEU A 149 3.47 3.26 1.52
CA LEU A 149 4.62 4.05 1.95
C LEU A 149 5.50 3.26 2.93
N PHE A 150 4.90 2.61 3.92
CA PHE A 150 5.62 1.81 4.90
C PHE A 150 6.34 0.62 4.23
N LYS A 151 5.64 -0.13 3.36
CA LYS A 151 6.23 -1.27 2.66
C LYS A 151 7.36 -0.85 1.71
N GLN A 152 7.25 0.30 1.06
CA GLN A 152 8.31 0.82 0.19
C GLN A 152 9.57 1.18 0.96
N ASN A 153 9.44 1.77 2.16
CA ASN A 153 10.56 2.19 2.98
C ASN A 153 11.16 1.04 3.81
N MET A 154 10.31 0.21 4.43
CA MET A 154 10.73 -0.82 5.38
C MET A 154 10.89 -2.20 4.74
N LYS A 155 10.47 -2.40 3.46
CA LYS A 155 10.46 -3.68 2.73
C LYS A 155 9.60 -4.77 3.37
N MET A 156 8.77 -4.41 4.34
CA MET A 156 7.81 -5.27 5.04
C MET A 156 6.52 -4.51 5.33
N THR A 157 5.45 -5.22 5.61
CA THR A 157 4.18 -4.62 6.00
C THR A 157 4.22 -4.11 7.45
N ILE A 158 3.29 -3.20 7.79
CA ILE A 158 3.13 -2.71 9.16
C ILE A 158 2.86 -3.86 10.15
N ASN A 159 2.03 -4.84 9.76
CA ASN A 159 1.70 -5.97 10.62
C ASN A 159 2.90 -6.90 10.84
N GLU A 160 3.72 -7.13 9.82
CA GLU A 160 4.98 -7.87 9.95
C GLU A 160 5.93 -7.12 10.90
N TYR A 161 6.06 -5.82 10.75
CA TYR A 161 6.90 -4.99 11.62
C TYR A 161 6.46 -5.02 13.09
N ILE A 162 5.15 -4.88 13.36
CA ILE A 162 4.59 -5.01 14.72
C ILE A 162 4.87 -6.42 15.27
N THR A 163 4.70 -7.44 14.45
CA THR A 163 4.98 -8.83 14.84
C THR A 163 6.44 -9.00 15.23
N ASP A 164 7.37 -8.49 14.43
CA ASP A 164 8.81 -8.58 14.70
C ASP A 164 9.19 -7.93 16.02
N ILE A 165 8.68 -6.73 16.30
CA ILE A 165 8.90 -6.05 17.59
C ILE A 165 8.40 -6.92 18.75
N ARG A 166 7.17 -7.42 18.66
CA ARG A 166 6.54 -8.24 19.71
C ARG A 166 7.29 -9.54 19.94
N ILE A 167 7.70 -10.24 18.88
CA ILE A 167 8.45 -11.49 18.95
C ILE A 167 9.84 -11.25 19.55
N ASN A 168 10.54 -10.19 19.14
CA ASN A 168 11.85 -9.86 19.71
C ASN A 168 11.75 -9.50 21.20
N LYS A 169 10.69 -8.79 21.59
CA LYS A 169 10.44 -8.51 23.01
C LYS A 169 10.08 -9.77 23.80
N ALA A 170 9.31 -10.68 23.21
CA ALA A 170 9.02 -11.98 23.81
C ALA A 170 10.28 -12.83 24.02
N LYS A 171 11.21 -12.85 23.04
CA LYS A 171 12.52 -13.52 23.20
C LYS A 171 13.30 -13.00 24.40
N GLU A 172 13.36 -11.66 24.56
CA GLU A 172 14.02 -11.04 25.70
C GLU A 172 13.39 -11.48 27.05
N LEU A 173 12.05 -11.44 27.14
CA LEU A 173 11.33 -11.81 28.35
C LEU A 173 11.48 -13.30 28.67
N LEU A 174 11.44 -14.16 27.66
CA LEU A 174 11.64 -15.61 27.81
C LEU A 174 13.03 -15.95 28.35
N SER A 175 14.08 -15.25 27.89
CA SER A 175 15.47 -15.51 28.30
C SER A 175 15.86 -14.82 29.61
N LYS A 176 15.22 -13.69 29.96
CA LYS A 176 15.65 -12.87 31.10
C LYS A 176 14.74 -12.97 32.33
N THR A 177 13.56 -13.62 32.19
CA THR A 177 12.57 -13.67 33.28
C THR A 177 11.99 -15.06 33.48
N GLN A 178 11.38 -15.29 34.63
CA GLN A 178 10.63 -16.51 34.96
C GLN A 178 9.12 -16.34 34.78
N LEU A 179 8.69 -15.31 34.04
CA LEU A 179 7.27 -15.06 33.77
C LEU A 179 6.64 -16.24 33.04
N HIS A 180 5.39 -16.57 33.37
CA HIS A 180 4.65 -17.58 32.66
C HIS A 180 4.38 -17.17 31.22
N LEU A 181 4.23 -18.15 30.35
CA LEU A 181 4.02 -17.90 28.91
C LEU A 181 2.81 -17.01 28.62
N TYR A 182 1.72 -17.17 29.38
CA TYR A 182 0.53 -16.34 29.21
C TYR A 182 0.79 -14.88 29.62
N GLU A 183 1.62 -14.64 30.64
CA GLU A 183 2.01 -13.28 31.06
C GLU A 183 2.83 -12.59 29.98
N ILE A 184 3.82 -13.29 29.41
CA ILE A 184 4.61 -12.77 28.29
C ILE A 184 3.72 -12.48 27.08
N CYS A 185 2.81 -13.40 26.75
CA CYS A 185 1.84 -13.23 25.67
C CYS A 185 1.08 -11.90 25.79
N TYR A 186 0.52 -11.62 26.98
CA TYR A 186 -0.23 -10.40 27.22
C TYR A 186 0.66 -9.15 27.26
N GLN A 187 1.85 -9.24 27.87
CA GLN A 187 2.79 -8.12 27.92
C GLN A 187 3.29 -7.68 26.54
N VAL A 188 3.41 -8.60 25.60
CA VAL A 188 3.80 -8.24 24.23
C VAL A 188 2.63 -7.92 23.31
N GLY A 189 1.40 -7.85 23.84
CA GLY A 189 0.22 -7.36 23.11
C GLY A 189 -0.58 -8.41 22.38
N TYR A 190 -0.47 -9.71 22.71
CA TYR A 190 -1.34 -10.76 22.18
C TYR A 190 -2.38 -11.16 23.23
N LEU A 191 -3.59 -11.48 22.75
CA LEU A 191 -4.73 -11.86 23.61
C LEU A 191 -4.89 -13.39 23.73
N SER A 192 -4.24 -14.17 22.87
CA SER A 192 -4.35 -15.63 22.84
C SER A 192 -2.98 -16.30 22.92
N PRO A 193 -2.68 -17.00 24.03
CA PRO A 193 -1.42 -17.74 24.17
C PRO A 193 -1.22 -18.83 23.12
N ALA A 194 -2.31 -19.47 22.66
CA ALA A 194 -2.26 -20.46 21.59
C ALA A 194 -1.88 -19.86 20.23
N TYR A 195 -2.46 -18.70 19.89
CA TYR A 195 -2.09 -17.94 18.70
C TYR A 195 -0.65 -17.44 18.78
N PHE A 196 -0.28 -16.84 19.90
CA PHE A 196 1.09 -16.37 20.17
C PHE A 196 2.13 -17.48 19.99
N SER A 197 1.92 -18.66 20.58
CA SER A 197 2.86 -19.77 20.49
C SER A 197 3.08 -20.24 19.05
N ARG A 198 2.01 -20.32 18.25
CA ARG A 198 2.11 -20.66 16.82
C ARG A 198 2.86 -19.58 16.03
N LEU A 199 2.56 -18.32 16.30
CA LEU A 199 3.21 -17.19 15.64
C LEU A 199 4.70 -17.10 16.00
N PHE A 200 5.04 -17.30 17.27
CA PHE A 200 6.41 -17.34 17.77
C PHE A 200 7.20 -18.46 17.06
N LYS A 201 6.66 -19.69 17.03
CA LYS A 201 7.31 -20.81 16.34
C LYS A 201 7.49 -20.53 14.85
N ARG A 202 6.50 -19.93 14.18
CA ARG A 202 6.60 -19.58 12.76
C ARG A 202 7.72 -18.57 12.48
N ASN A 203 7.95 -17.62 13.40
CA ASN A 203 8.94 -16.56 13.20
C ASN A 203 10.35 -16.95 13.70
N THR A 204 10.47 -17.89 14.63
CA THR A 204 11.75 -18.25 15.27
C THR A 204 12.22 -19.68 14.96
N GLY A 205 11.33 -20.52 14.44
CA GLY A 205 11.58 -21.96 14.26
C GLY A 205 11.37 -22.80 15.54
N GLN A 206 11.28 -22.18 16.72
CA GLN A 206 11.16 -22.80 18.03
C GLN A 206 9.87 -22.39 18.73
N THR A 207 9.32 -23.26 19.58
CA THR A 207 8.26 -22.84 20.50
C THR A 207 8.82 -21.92 21.59
N PRO A 208 7.97 -21.08 22.24
CA PRO A 208 8.42 -20.26 23.36
C PRO A 208 9.09 -21.04 24.49
N LYS A 209 8.63 -22.28 24.75
CA LYS A 209 9.22 -23.17 25.74
C LYS A 209 10.62 -23.60 25.32
N GLU A 210 10.77 -24.13 24.11
CA GLU A 210 12.06 -24.53 23.56
C GLU A 210 13.06 -23.38 23.55
N TRP A 211 12.57 -22.17 23.19
CA TRP A 211 13.40 -20.96 23.24
C TRP A 211 13.93 -20.67 24.65
N ARG A 212 13.07 -20.74 25.68
CA ARG A 212 13.46 -20.53 27.08
C ARG A 212 14.48 -21.55 27.56
N ASP A 213 14.31 -22.81 27.14
CA ASP A 213 15.18 -23.92 27.59
C ASP A 213 16.58 -23.85 26.95
N THR A 214 16.73 -23.11 25.83
CA THR A 214 17.99 -23.03 25.06
C THR A 214 18.71 -21.68 25.18
N HIS A 215 18.07 -20.63 25.73
CA HIS A 215 18.60 -19.27 25.86
C HIS A 215 18.42 -18.72 27.27
#